data_21ceea511a53b26796c4d221ebc178d3
#
_entry.id   21ceea511a53b26796c4d221ebc178d3
#
_cell.length_a   1.000
_cell.length_b   1.000
_cell.length_c   1.000
_cell.angle_alpha   90.00
_cell.angle_beta   90.00
_cell.angle_gamma   90.00
#
_symmetry.space_group_name_H-M   'P 1'
#
loop_
_entity.id
_entity.type
_entity.pdbx_description
1 polymer ?
#
loop_
_entity_poly.entity_id
_entity_poly.type
_entity_poly.pdbx_seq_one_letter_code
_entity_poly.pdbx_strand_id
1 'polypeptide(L)'
;VVVSLLNSYSGWAAAASGFLLSNNALIITGALVGSSGAILSYIMCEAMNRSIWNVVFGGFGTDSGGAAPAQASGDQGEVTEIDVDSCANELLAAKRVIIVPGYGMAVARAQHMVNDLTRILRDRDIEVRYAIHPVAGRLPGHMNVLLAEAGVPYDIVLEMEEINQDFPSTDVVLVIGAND
;
A
#
# COMPACT_ATOMS: atom_id res chain seq x y z
N VAL A 1 5.06 3.63 10.96
CA VAL A 1 6.29 3.20 11.64
C VAL A 1 6.67 4.18 12.74
N VAL A 2 6.97 5.46 12.42
CA VAL A 2 7.44 6.45 13.41
C VAL A 2 6.47 6.60 14.59
N VAL A 3 5.16 6.72 14.35
CA VAL A 3 4.15 6.83 15.41
C VAL A 3 4.13 5.58 16.29
N SER A 4 4.25 4.39 15.72
CA SER A 4 4.32 3.12 16.47
C SER A 4 5.59 3.05 17.33
N LEU A 5 6.72 3.51 16.80
CA LEU A 5 7.98 3.58 17.52
C LEU A 5 7.91 4.56 18.70
N LEU A 6 7.33 5.75 18.51
CA LEU A 6 7.11 6.74 19.58
C LEU A 6 6.19 6.18 20.66
N ASN A 7 5.16 5.44 20.28
CA ASN A 7 4.29 4.76 21.23
C ASN A 7 5.04 3.70 22.06
N SER A 8 5.99 2.98 21.42
CA SER A 8 6.89 2.06 22.12
C SER A 8 7.74 2.78 23.18
N TYR A 9 8.36 3.92 22.84
CA TYR A 9 9.11 4.71 23.81
C TYR A 9 8.24 5.20 24.97
N SER A 10 7.02 5.63 24.69
CA SER A 10 6.06 6.02 25.75
C SER A 10 5.72 4.86 26.66
N GLY A 11 5.58 3.64 26.12
CA GLY A 11 5.38 2.42 26.90
C GLY A 11 6.57 2.12 27.82
N TRP A 12 7.80 2.22 27.33
CA TRP A 12 8.99 2.02 28.15
C TRP A 12 9.15 3.09 29.22
N ALA A 13 8.83 4.34 28.94
CA ALA A 13 8.80 5.42 29.93
C ALA A 13 7.76 5.14 31.04
N ALA A 14 6.59 4.63 30.66
CA ALA A 14 5.56 4.22 31.65
C ALA A 14 6.04 3.07 32.52
N ALA A 15 6.73 2.06 31.94
CA ALA A 15 7.31 0.97 32.73
C ALA A 15 8.38 1.47 33.69
N ALA A 16 9.28 2.37 33.27
CA ALA A 16 10.29 2.99 34.12
C ALA A 16 9.65 3.80 35.27
N SER A 17 8.61 4.56 34.98
CA SER A 17 7.83 5.27 36.01
C SER A 17 7.16 4.31 37.00
N GLY A 18 6.72 3.14 36.51
CA GLY A 18 6.16 2.08 37.34
C GLY A 18 7.16 1.55 38.38
N PHE A 19 8.44 1.40 38.01
CA PHE A 19 9.50 1.03 38.95
C PHE A 19 9.73 2.11 40.04
N LEU A 20 9.74 3.37 39.65
CA LEU A 20 9.90 4.49 40.60
C LEU A 20 8.73 4.58 41.58
N LEU A 21 7.52 4.29 41.12
CA LEU A 21 6.29 4.38 41.93
C LEU A 21 5.93 3.06 42.62
N SER A 22 6.72 1.99 42.44
CA SER A 22 6.43 0.64 42.92
C SER A 22 5.05 0.14 42.46
N ASN A 23 4.62 0.50 41.27
CA ASN A 23 3.30 0.17 40.72
C ASN A 23 3.40 -0.93 39.64
N ASN A 24 3.05 -2.15 40.05
CA ASN A 24 3.14 -3.32 39.16
C ASN A 24 2.24 -3.24 37.93
N ALA A 25 1.07 -2.62 38.04
CA ALA A 25 0.18 -2.46 36.90
C ALA A 25 0.83 -1.57 35.81
N LEU A 26 1.49 -0.49 36.23
CA LEU A 26 2.16 0.42 35.33
C LEU A 26 3.40 -0.22 34.67
N ILE A 27 4.13 -1.06 35.42
CA ILE A 27 5.27 -1.82 34.90
C ILE A 27 4.79 -2.78 33.82
N ILE A 28 3.78 -3.60 34.09
CA ILE A 28 3.27 -4.62 33.18
C ILE A 28 2.68 -3.98 31.90
N THR A 29 1.81 -2.99 32.07
CA THR A 29 1.18 -2.34 30.91
C THR A 29 2.20 -1.58 30.07
N GLY A 30 3.14 -0.89 30.70
CA GLY A 30 4.21 -0.20 30.00
C GLY A 30 5.13 -1.14 29.23
N ALA A 31 5.49 -2.28 29.81
CA ALA A 31 6.29 -3.30 29.16
C ALA A 31 5.58 -3.92 27.96
N LEU A 32 4.27 -4.23 28.07
CA LEU A 32 3.46 -4.75 26.99
C LEU A 32 3.32 -3.77 25.82
N VAL A 33 2.99 -2.52 26.12
CA VAL A 33 2.85 -1.46 25.10
C VAL A 33 4.19 -1.17 24.44
N GLY A 34 5.26 -1.09 25.22
CA GLY A 34 6.60 -0.83 24.69
C GLY A 34 7.10 -1.93 23.75
N SER A 35 6.95 -3.19 24.15
CA SER A 35 7.38 -4.32 23.33
C SER A 35 6.51 -4.50 22.08
N SER A 36 5.19 -4.41 22.21
CA SER A 36 4.29 -4.53 21.05
C SER A 36 4.52 -3.44 20.01
N GLY A 37 4.73 -2.19 20.43
CA GLY A 37 5.05 -1.08 19.54
C GLY A 37 6.38 -1.26 18.81
N ALA A 38 7.40 -1.80 19.49
CA ALA A 38 8.70 -2.08 18.87
C ALA A 38 8.59 -3.19 17.82
N ILE A 39 7.93 -4.30 18.15
CA ILE A 39 7.72 -5.42 17.23
C ILE A 39 6.92 -4.97 16.01
N LEU A 40 5.83 -4.23 16.23
CA LEU A 40 5.01 -3.71 15.13
C LEU A 40 5.82 -2.79 14.21
N SER A 41 6.65 -1.90 14.76
CA SER A 41 7.52 -1.02 13.98
C SER A 41 8.51 -1.81 13.12
N TYR A 42 9.08 -2.88 13.68
CA TYR A 42 10.00 -3.76 12.96
C TYR A 42 9.30 -4.47 11.79
N ILE A 43 8.15 -5.11 12.04
CA ILE A 43 7.38 -5.80 11.01
C ILE A 43 6.92 -4.83 9.90
N MET A 44 6.51 -3.62 10.25
CA MET A 44 6.13 -2.61 9.27
C MET A 44 7.32 -2.17 8.40
N CYS A 45 8.52 -2.04 8.97
CA CYS A 45 9.73 -1.73 8.20
C CYS A 45 10.08 -2.86 7.23
N GLU A 46 9.97 -4.12 7.67
CA GLU A 46 10.22 -5.29 6.85
C GLU A 46 9.21 -5.37 5.69
N ALA A 47 7.93 -5.18 5.98
CA ALA A 47 6.87 -5.16 4.95
C ALA A 47 7.04 -4.04 3.92
N MET A 48 7.63 -2.90 4.32
CA MET A 48 7.95 -1.79 3.41
C MET A 48 9.31 -1.93 2.71
N ASN A 49 10.02 -3.04 2.95
CA ASN A 49 11.39 -3.28 2.48
C ASN A 49 12.36 -2.12 2.81
N ARG A 50 12.22 -1.55 4.00
CA ARG A 50 13.07 -0.46 4.50
C ARG A 50 13.71 -0.84 5.82
N SER A 51 15.01 -0.57 5.95
CA SER A 51 15.71 -0.73 7.23
C SER A 51 15.11 0.21 8.28
N ILE A 52 14.86 -0.29 9.50
CA ILE A 52 14.39 0.51 10.63
C ILE A 52 15.32 1.70 10.92
N TRP A 53 16.60 1.52 10.72
CA TRP A 53 17.62 2.57 10.90
C TRP A 53 17.46 3.71 9.90
N ASN A 54 17.13 3.40 8.64
CA ASN A 54 16.83 4.41 7.63
C ASN A 54 15.55 5.18 7.93
N VAL A 55 14.57 4.55 8.56
CA VAL A 55 13.33 5.23 8.95
C VAL A 55 13.53 6.12 10.16
N VAL A 56 14.36 5.69 11.12
CA VAL A 56 14.63 6.45 12.36
C VAL A 56 15.59 7.60 12.13
N PHE A 57 16.64 7.39 11.35
CA PHE A 57 17.73 8.37 11.14
C PHE A 57 17.71 9.03 9.77
N GLY A 58 16.94 8.52 8.81
CA GLY A 58 16.88 9.04 7.44
C GLY A 58 16.29 10.45 7.30
N GLY A 59 15.68 10.99 8.36
CA GLY A 59 15.19 12.37 8.40
C GLY A 59 16.20 13.40 8.93
N PHE A 60 17.34 12.95 9.42
CA PHE A 60 18.39 13.84 9.94
C PHE A 60 19.41 14.15 8.82
N GLY A 61 19.22 15.25 8.11
CA GLY A 61 20.26 15.78 7.21
C GLY A 61 19.91 15.97 5.75
N THR A 62 18.65 15.86 5.36
CA THR A 62 18.20 16.33 4.05
C THR A 62 17.35 17.59 4.23
N ASP A 63 18.01 18.75 4.16
CA ASP A 63 17.33 19.98 3.80
C ASP A 63 16.66 19.80 2.43
N SER A 64 15.43 20.28 2.39
CA SER A 64 14.59 20.47 1.21
C SER A 64 14.00 19.24 0.49
N GLY A 65 12.70 19.08 0.71
CA GLY A 65 11.74 18.90 -0.38
C GLY A 65 11.88 17.66 -1.26
N GLY A 66 11.10 16.68 -0.98
CA GLY A 66 10.90 15.52 -1.85
C GLY A 66 11.34 14.24 -1.17
N ALA A 67 10.37 13.39 -0.88
CA ALA A 67 10.67 11.99 -0.61
C ALA A 67 11.48 11.47 -1.81
N ALA A 68 12.79 11.25 -1.60
CA ALA A 68 13.57 10.54 -2.58
C ALA A 68 12.91 9.17 -2.76
N PRO A 69 12.49 8.79 -3.95
CA PRO A 69 12.02 7.45 -4.18
C PRO A 69 13.14 6.50 -3.73
N ALA A 70 12.77 5.48 -2.94
CA ALA A 70 13.69 4.41 -2.63
C ALA A 70 14.25 3.94 -3.98
N GLN A 71 15.55 4.12 -4.18
CA GLN A 71 16.23 3.51 -5.31
C GLN A 71 16.11 1.99 -5.12
N ALA A 72 15.06 1.44 -5.72
CA ALA A 72 15.15 0.08 -6.16
C ALA A 72 16.28 0.07 -7.19
N SER A 73 17.41 -0.49 -6.81
CA SER A 73 18.50 -0.82 -7.72
C SER A 73 18.07 -2.03 -8.58
N GLY A 74 17.07 -1.83 -9.38
CA GLY A 74 16.67 -2.64 -10.50
C GLY A 74 16.63 -1.70 -11.71
N ASP A 75 17.05 -2.20 -12.83
CA ASP A 75 17.01 -1.52 -14.13
C ASP A 75 15.65 -0.82 -14.28
N GLN A 76 15.61 0.48 -13.96
CA GLN A 76 14.43 1.29 -14.19
C GLN A 76 14.34 1.46 -15.69
N GLY A 77 13.43 0.72 -16.31
CA GLY A 77 13.09 0.90 -17.70
C GLY A 77 12.79 2.37 -18.00
N GLU A 78 13.07 2.80 -19.21
CA GLU A 78 12.83 4.16 -19.66
C GLU A 78 11.34 4.51 -19.47
N VAL A 79 11.05 5.52 -18.65
CA VAL A 79 9.67 5.99 -18.43
C VAL A 79 9.28 6.89 -19.59
N THR A 80 8.27 6.48 -20.34
CA THR A 80 7.73 7.25 -21.46
C THR A 80 6.39 7.87 -21.06
N GLU A 81 6.26 9.18 -21.24
CA GLU A 81 4.96 9.84 -21.09
C GLU A 81 4.06 9.49 -22.28
N ILE A 82 2.84 9.07 -21.98
CA ILE A 82 1.81 8.81 -23.00
C ILE A 82 0.60 9.71 -22.76
N ASP A 83 -0.04 10.11 -23.85
CA ASP A 83 -1.29 10.86 -23.79
C ASP A 83 -2.50 9.92 -23.57
N VAL A 84 -3.64 10.52 -23.25
CA VAL A 84 -4.88 9.79 -22.92
C VAL A 84 -5.34 8.91 -24.10
N ASP A 85 -5.20 9.40 -25.33
CA ASP A 85 -5.65 8.66 -26.51
C ASP A 85 -4.76 7.45 -26.78
N SER A 86 -3.45 7.57 -26.60
CA SER A 86 -2.51 6.45 -26.70
C SER A 86 -2.77 5.40 -25.64
N CYS A 87 -3.00 5.81 -24.39
CA CYS A 87 -3.35 4.90 -23.29
C CYS A 87 -4.67 4.16 -23.58
N ALA A 88 -5.68 4.86 -24.11
CA ALA A 88 -6.94 4.25 -24.49
C ALA A 88 -6.76 3.21 -25.62
N ASN A 89 -5.92 3.52 -26.61
CA ASN A 89 -5.63 2.61 -27.71
C ASN A 89 -4.88 1.35 -27.23
N GLU A 90 -3.93 1.49 -26.30
CA GLU A 90 -3.23 0.35 -25.70
C GLU A 90 -4.18 -0.55 -24.91
N LEU A 91 -5.06 0.03 -24.10
CA LEU A 91 -6.07 -0.72 -23.35
C LEU A 91 -7.04 -1.47 -24.28
N LEU A 92 -7.40 -0.86 -25.43
CA LEU A 92 -8.30 -1.48 -26.39
C LEU A 92 -7.63 -2.57 -27.24
N ALA A 93 -6.32 -2.51 -27.40
CA ALA A 93 -5.52 -3.52 -28.11
C ALA A 93 -5.17 -4.72 -27.21
N ALA A 94 -5.21 -4.54 -25.88
CA ALA A 94 -4.90 -5.56 -24.90
C ALA A 94 -5.98 -6.65 -24.85
N LYS A 95 -5.59 -7.87 -24.54
CA LYS A 95 -6.51 -8.99 -24.26
C LYS A 95 -6.71 -9.19 -22.76
N ARG A 96 -5.67 -8.93 -21.96
CA ARG A 96 -5.65 -9.08 -20.51
C ARG A 96 -5.13 -7.81 -19.85
N VAL A 97 -5.92 -7.26 -18.94
CA VAL A 97 -5.61 -6.04 -18.20
C VAL A 97 -5.70 -6.33 -16.71
N ILE A 98 -4.70 -5.94 -15.94
CA ILE A 98 -4.73 -5.95 -14.49
C ILE A 98 -4.80 -4.52 -13.98
N ILE A 99 -5.76 -4.23 -13.10
CA ILE A 99 -5.89 -2.94 -12.43
C ILE A 99 -5.41 -3.09 -10.99
N VAL A 100 -4.44 -2.26 -10.60
CA VAL A 100 -3.86 -2.23 -9.25
C VAL A 100 -4.30 -0.93 -8.58
N PRO A 101 -5.37 -0.97 -7.75
CA PRO A 101 -5.86 0.21 -7.08
C PRO A 101 -5.06 0.50 -5.81
N GLY A 102 -4.68 1.76 -5.60
CA GLY A 102 -4.09 2.26 -4.36
C GLY A 102 -5.01 3.20 -3.61
N TYR A 103 -4.55 3.69 -2.45
CA TYR A 103 -5.34 4.57 -1.58
C TYR A 103 -5.73 5.89 -2.27
N GLY A 104 -4.89 6.42 -3.15
CA GLY A 104 -5.19 7.64 -3.90
C GLY A 104 -6.46 7.54 -4.74
N MET A 105 -6.78 6.35 -5.28
CA MET A 105 -8.07 6.11 -5.95
C MET A 105 -9.25 6.31 -5.00
N ALA A 106 -9.14 5.86 -3.76
CA ALA A 106 -10.17 6.02 -2.72
C ALA A 106 -10.34 7.50 -2.34
N VAL A 107 -9.24 8.23 -2.17
CA VAL A 107 -9.26 9.68 -1.84
C VAL A 107 -9.93 10.49 -2.95
N ALA A 108 -9.63 10.16 -4.20
CA ALA A 108 -10.22 10.80 -5.37
C ALA A 108 -11.67 10.35 -5.65
N ARG A 109 -12.20 9.37 -4.91
CA ARG A 109 -13.51 8.73 -5.15
C ARG A 109 -13.67 8.23 -6.59
N ALA A 110 -12.58 7.74 -7.18
CA ALA A 110 -12.51 7.33 -8.57
C ALA A 110 -12.99 5.89 -8.81
N GLN A 111 -13.38 5.15 -7.76
CA GLN A 111 -13.78 3.74 -7.84
C GLN A 111 -14.93 3.50 -8.83
N HIS A 112 -15.88 4.42 -8.92
CA HIS A 112 -17.00 4.30 -9.87
C HIS A 112 -16.53 4.47 -11.32
N MET A 113 -15.64 5.44 -11.58
CA MET A 113 -15.10 5.67 -12.93
C MET A 113 -14.23 4.49 -13.39
N VAL A 114 -13.47 3.89 -12.47
CA VAL A 114 -12.66 2.69 -12.76
C VAL A 114 -13.56 1.48 -13.03
N ASN A 115 -14.69 1.35 -12.32
CA ASN A 115 -15.67 0.32 -12.63
C ASN A 115 -16.34 0.52 -13.99
N ASP A 116 -16.66 1.76 -14.38
CA ASP A 116 -17.20 2.07 -15.69
C ASP A 116 -16.20 1.71 -16.81
N LEU A 117 -14.91 2.03 -16.61
CA LEU A 117 -13.83 1.60 -17.50
C LEU A 117 -13.78 0.07 -17.61
N THR A 118 -13.87 -0.62 -16.49
CA THR A 118 -13.89 -2.10 -16.44
C THR A 118 -15.04 -2.67 -17.24
N ARG A 119 -16.24 -2.09 -17.14
CA ARG A 119 -17.41 -2.51 -17.93
C ARG A 119 -17.17 -2.34 -19.42
N ILE A 120 -16.65 -1.16 -19.85
CA ILE A 120 -16.36 -0.88 -21.25
C ILE A 120 -15.34 -1.87 -21.84
N LEU A 121 -14.32 -2.22 -21.06
CA LEU A 121 -13.29 -3.19 -21.49
C LEU A 121 -13.88 -4.61 -21.59
N ARG A 122 -14.67 -5.04 -20.59
CA ARG A 122 -15.33 -6.35 -20.60
C ARG A 122 -16.38 -6.50 -21.70
N ASP A 123 -17.11 -5.43 -22.04
CA ASP A 123 -18.05 -5.41 -23.17
C ASP A 123 -17.35 -5.61 -24.52
N ARG A 124 -16.03 -5.52 -24.56
CA ARG A 124 -15.18 -5.77 -25.73
C ARG A 124 -14.38 -7.07 -25.64
N ASP A 125 -14.81 -7.99 -24.79
CA ASP A 125 -14.17 -9.29 -24.53
C ASP A 125 -12.72 -9.18 -24.01
N ILE A 126 -12.37 -8.06 -23.36
CA ILE A 126 -11.07 -7.89 -22.68
C ILE A 126 -11.20 -8.44 -21.27
N GLU A 127 -10.29 -9.34 -20.89
CA GLU A 127 -10.24 -9.89 -19.54
C GLU A 127 -9.65 -8.86 -18.58
N VAL A 128 -10.48 -8.37 -17.64
CA VAL A 128 -10.05 -7.40 -16.63
C VAL A 128 -10.07 -8.05 -15.26
N ARG A 129 -8.96 -7.93 -14.52
CA ARG A 129 -8.82 -8.38 -13.13
C ARG A 129 -8.29 -7.26 -12.26
N TYR A 130 -8.61 -7.30 -10.97
CA TYR A 130 -8.06 -6.40 -9.98
C TYR A 130 -7.05 -7.12 -9.10
N ALA A 131 -5.90 -6.47 -8.87
CA ALA A 131 -4.87 -6.96 -7.97
C ALA A 131 -4.84 -6.08 -6.71
N ILE A 132 -5.23 -6.65 -5.58
CA ILE A 132 -5.27 -5.92 -4.31
C ILE A 132 -4.02 -6.23 -3.50
N HIS A 133 -3.25 -5.19 -3.19
CA HIS A 133 -2.13 -5.34 -2.28
C HIS A 133 -2.64 -5.41 -0.82
N PRO A 134 -2.11 -6.29 0.04
CA PRO A 134 -2.59 -6.48 1.42
C PRO A 134 -2.60 -5.21 2.27
N VAL A 135 -1.69 -4.26 2.00
CA VAL A 135 -1.59 -2.98 2.71
C VAL A 135 -2.14 -1.80 1.92
N ALA A 136 -2.84 -2.04 0.80
CA ALA A 136 -3.51 -0.98 0.05
C ALA A 136 -4.66 -0.39 0.88
N GLY A 137 -4.68 0.92 1.03
CA GLY A 137 -5.67 1.62 1.84
C GLY A 137 -5.21 1.89 3.27
N ARG A 138 -6.16 2.09 4.18
CA ARG A 138 -5.92 2.45 5.59
C ARG A 138 -6.35 1.38 6.58
N LEU A 139 -7.13 0.40 6.13
CA LEU A 139 -7.69 -0.68 6.95
C LEU A 139 -7.61 -1.98 6.15
N PRO A 140 -7.50 -3.14 6.81
CA PRO A 140 -7.59 -4.43 6.13
C PRO A 140 -8.90 -4.54 5.33
N GLY A 141 -8.79 -4.96 4.06
CA GLY A 141 -9.94 -5.07 3.16
C GLY A 141 -10.54 -3.74 2.67
N HIS A 142 -9.89 -2.61 2.93
CA HIS A 142 -10.40 -1.28 2.54
C HIS A 142 -10.71 -1.19 1.03
N MET A 143 -9.80 -1.66 0.18
CA MET A 143 -9.99 -1.65 -1.27
C MET A 143 -11.13 -2.57 -1.70
N ASN A 144 -11.24 -3.75 -1.09
CA ASN A 144 -12.31 -4.71 -1.40
C ASN A 144 -13.69 -4.12 -1.13
N VAL A 145 -13.85 -3.39 -0.01
CA VAL A 145 -15.11 -2.72 0.33
C VAL A 145 -15.44 -1.62 -0.67
N LEU A 146 -14.47 -0.79 -1.07
CA LEU A 146 -14.69 0.29 -2.03
C LEU A 146 -15.04 -0.22 -3.43
N LEU A 147 -14.39 -1.30 -3.88
CA LEU A 147 -14.71 -1.92 -5.16
C LEU A 147 -16.09 -2.58 -5.13
N ALA A 148 -16.47 -3.19 -4.01
CA ALA A 148 -17.82 -3.73 -3.81
C ALA A 148 -18.89 -2.63 -3.82
N GLU A 149 -18.62 -1.49 -3.16
CA GLU A 149 -19.50 -0.32 -3.19
C GLU A 149 -19.67 0.23 -4.62
N ALA A 150 -18.59 0.22 -5.40
CA ALA A 150 -18.64 0.61 -6.81
C ALA A 150 -19.37 -0.42 -7.70
N GLY A 151 -19.70 -1.59 -7.20
CA GLY A 151 -20.39 -2.65 -7.94
C GLY A 151 -19.45 -3.50 -8.80
N VAL A 152 -18.17 -3.58 -8.47
CA VAL A 152 -17.22 -4.49 -9.12
C VAL A 152 -17.51 -5.92 -8.65
N PRO A 153 -17.66 -6.91 -9.59
CA PRO A 153 -17.87 -8.31 -9.24
C PRO A 153 -16.68 -8.88 -8.44
N TYR A 154 -16.97 -9.68 -7.41
CA TYR A 154 -15.94 -10.26 -6.55
C TYR A 154 -15.03 -11.27 -7.26
N ASP A 155 -15.51 -11.92 -8.30
CA ASP A 155 -14.79 -12.93 -9.09
C ASP A 155 -13.57 -12.40 -9.83
N ILE A 156 -13.50 -11.09 -10.04
CA ILE A 156 -12.36 -10.43 -10.70
C ILE A 156 -11.44 -9.67 -9.73
N VAL A 157 -11.76 -9.66 -8.44
CA VAL A 157 -10.97 -9.00 -7.40
C VAL A 157 -10.13 -10.06 -6.69
N LEU A 158 -8.83 -10.08 -6.98
CA LEU A 158 -7.89 -11.08 -6.51
C LEU A 158 -6.86 -10.45 -5.57
N GLU A 159 -6.42 -11.23 -4.58
CA GLU A 159 -5.33 -10.83 -3.71
C GLU A 159 -3.96 -11.07 -4.37
N MET A 160 -2.93 -10.41 -3.85
CA MET A 160 -1.58 -10.45 -4.41
C MET A 160 -1.05 -11.88 -4.57
N GLU A 161 -1.32 -12.78 -3.62
CA GLU A 161 -0.84 -14.16 -3.66
C GLU A 161 -1.47 -14.96 -4.81
N GLU A 162 -2.71 -14.66 -5.15
CA GLU A 162 -3.44 -15.34 -6.21
C GLU A 162 -3.06 -14.85 -7.60
N ILE A 163 -2.90 -13.52 -7.76
CA ILE A 163 -2.72 -12.90 -9.07
C ILE A 163 -1.25 -12.72 -9.48
N ASN A 164 -0.31 -12.88 -8.55
CA ASN A 164 1.10 -12.58 -8.80
C ASN A 164 1.70 -13.41 -9.95
N GLN A 165 1.18 -14.61 -10.18
CA GLN A 165 1.61 -15.49 -11.27
C GLN A 165 1.08 -15.06 -12.65
N ASP A 166 0.05 -14.22 -12.70
CA ASP A 166 -0.61 -13.80 -13.93
C ASP A 166 0.04 -12.54 -14.56
N PHE A 167 0.80 -11.77 -13.78
CA PHE A 167 1.48 -10.56 -14.28
C PHE A 167 2.35 -10.79 -15.54
N PRO A 168 3.20 -11.84 -15.61
CA PRO A 168 4.02 -12.07 -16.81
C PRO A 168 3.22 -12.36 -18.08
N SER A 169 1.96 -12.76 -17.93
CA SER A 169 1.06 -13.11 -19.04
C SER A 169 0.04 -11.99 -19.35
N THR A 170 0.13 -10.85 -18.67
CA THR A 170 -0.77 -9.70 -18.80
C THR A 170 -0.19 -8.72 -19.82
N ASP A 171 -1.04 -8.17 -20.68
CA ASP A 171 -0.61 -7.24 -21.72
C ASP A 171 -0.44 -5.82 -21.17
N VAL A 172 -1.36 -5.38 -20.28
CA VAL A 172 -1.34 -4.05 -19.68
C VAL A 172 -1.64 -4.12 -18.18
N VAL A 173 -0.83 -3.43 -17.39
CA VAL A 173 -1.07 -3.24 -15.95
C VAL A 173 -1.32 -1.77 -15.68
N LEU A 174 -2.51 -1.45 -15.15
CA LEU A 174 -2.91 -0.09 -14.84
C LEU A 174 -2.84 0.15 -13.33
N VAL A 175 -1.88 0.93 -12.89
CA VAL A 175 -1.70 1.29 -11.46
C VAL A 175 -2.35 2.64 -11.19
N ILE A 176 -3.31 2.69 -10.27
CA ILE A 176 -4.11 3.90 -9.99
C ILE A 176 -4.01 4.28 -8.51
N GLY A 177 -3.41 5.43 -8.23
CA GLY A 177 -3.37 6.00 -6.89
C GLY A 177 -2.56 5.18 -5.87
N ALA A 178 -1.49 4.52 -6.31
CA ALA A 178 -0.63 3.69 -5.47
C ALA A 178 0.57 4.44 -4.87
N ASN A 179 0.67 5.74 -5.09
CA ASN A 179 1.79 6.55 -4.59
C ASN A 179 1.41 7.17 -3.23
N ASP A 180 1.40 6.33 -2.19
CA ASP A 180 1.14 6.75 -0.81
C ASP A 180 2.42 6.74 0.04
#